data_21a26d0184bb4a91994836dcc1d4bf50
#
_entry.id   21a26d0184bb4a91994836dcc1d4bf50
#
_cell.length_a   1.000
_cell.length_b   1.000
_cell.length_c   1.000
_cell.angle_alpha   90.00
_cell.angle_beta   90.00
_cell.angle_gamma   90.00
#
_symmetry.space_group_name_H-M   'P 1'
#
loop_
_entity.id
_entity.type
_entity.pdbx_description
1 polymer ?
#
loop_
_entity_poly.entity_id
_entity_poly.type
_entity_poly.pdbx_seq_one_letter_code
_entity_poly.pdbx_strand_id
1 'polypeptide(L)'
;MKKALALALIAAAAASVGCASSKEKRAAREANPAPCPNIIVLTDADRLVEFDGDAALENVTYSAEIVNVALNCRYYADKPIDASVDIDFAFGKGPKGEAGSREFKYFVAVTRTNLEVIEKSVFSVPVKFDSDKSVRLANEKIKEIIIPRASESTSGTNFEVVVGLVLTPQQAIYNRSGKSLKFPEL
;
A
#
# COMPACT_ATOMS: atom_id res chain seq x y z
N MET A 1 72.73 -7.07 10.44
CA MET A 1 71.79 -6.01 10.07
C MET A 1 70.96 -6.33 8.82
N LYS A 2 70.79 -7.61 8.40
CA LYS A 2 70.01 -7.99 7.17
C LYS A 2 68.75 -8.79 7.44
N LYS A 3 68.41 -9.06 8.72
CA LYS A 3 67.20 -9.83 9.12
C LYS A 3 66.02 -8.97 9.67
N ALA A 4 66.22 -7.68 9.91
CA ALA A 4 65.18 -6.79 10.43
C ALA A 4 64.34 -6.09 9.34
N LEU A 5 64.77 -6.13 8.05
CA LEU A 5 64.06 -5.49 6.94
C LEU A 5 62.96 -6.34 6.31
N ALA A 6 62.97 -7.66 6.53
CA ALA A 6 62.01 -8.58 5.92
C ALA A 6 60.66 -8.67 6.71
N LEU A 7 60.63 -8.31 7.99
CA LEU A 7 59.40 -8.36 8.80
C LEU A 7 58.50 -7.12 8.65
N ALA A 8 59.03 -5.98 8.20
CA ALA A 8 58.27 -4.74 8.07
C ALA A 8 57.41 -4.69 6.77
N LEU A 9 57.72 -5.50 5.77
CA LEU A 9 56.96 -5.54 4.50
C LEU A 9 55.70 -6.42 4.54
N ILE A 10 55.60 -7.36 5.49
CA ILE A 10 54.44 -8.26 5.58
C ILE A 10 53.28 -7.61 6.37
N ALA A 11 53.57 -6.64 7.26
CA ALA A 11 52.53 -5.95 8.05
C ALA A 11 51.74 -4.89 7.27
N ALA A 12 52.27 -4.40 6.12
CA ALA A 12 51.60 -3.35 5.33
C ALA A 12 50.57 -3.91 4.31
N ALA A 13 50.56 -5.22 4.04
CA ALA A 13 49.65 -5.83 3.08
C ALA A 13 48.30 -6.26 3.69
N ALA A 14 48.16 -6.28 5.04
CA ALA A 14 46.95 -6.74 5.72
C ALA A 14 45.93 -5.63 6.00
N ALA A 15 46.25 -4.36 5.74
CA ALA A 15 45.40 -3.23 6.06
C ALA A 15 44.46 -2.75 4.93
N SER A 16 44.51 -3.37 3.75
CA SER A 16 43.77 -2.91 2.57
C SER A 16 42.46 -3.67 2.27
N VAL A 17 42.01 -4.57 3.14
CA VAL A 17 40.79 -5.41 2.89
C VAL A 17 39.51 -4.81 3.52
N GLY A 18 39.58 -3.64 4.18
CA GLY A 18 38.48 -3.17 5.08
C GLY A 18 37.52 -2.11 4.54
N CYS A 19 37.76 -1.44 3.38
CA CYS A 19 36.98 -0.23 3.05
C CYS A 19 36.16 -0.24 1.75
N ALA A 20 36.00 -1.38 1.10
CA ALA A 20 35.20 -1.47 -0.14
C ALA A 20 33.68 -1.51 0.12
N SER A 21 33.16 -1.21 1.33
CA SER A 21 31.87 -1.83 1.66
C SER A 21 30.63 -0.94 1.54
N SER A 22 30.67 0.34 1.83
CA SER A 22 29.39 1.11 1.93
C SER A 22 28.95 1.73 0.61
N LYS A 23 29.84 2.26 -0.20
CA LYS A 23 29.51 2.83 -1.52
C LYS A 23 29.14 1.79 -2.55
N GLU A 24 29.92 0.68 -2.63
CA GLU A 24 29.64 -0.42 -3.56
C GLU A 24 28.36 -1.16 -3.18
N LYS A 25 28.10 -1.40 -1.89
CA LYS A 25 26.83 -1.97 -1.42
C LYS A 25 25.65 -1.04 -1.71
N ARG A 26 25.83 0.27 -1.62
CA ARG A 26 24.81 1.26 -1.97
C ARG A 26 24.56 1.30 -3.49
N ALA A 27 25.60 1.31 -4.30
CA ALA A 27 25.50 1.28 -5.75
C ALA A 27 24.87 -0.03 -6.26
N ALA A 28 25.20 -1.18 -5.65
CA ALA A 28 24.58 -2.46 -5.98
C ALA A 28 23.08 -2.51 -5.61
N ARG A 29 22.66 -1.81 -4.56
CA ARG A 29 21.24 -1.66 -4.18
C ARG A 29 20.48 -0.76 -5.15
N GLU A 30 21.10 0.31 -5.63
CA GLU A 30 20.51 1.24 -6.61
C GLU A 30 20.43 0.61 -8.00
N ALA A 31 21.39 -0.28 -8.34
CA ALA A 31 21.46 -0.96 -9.64
C ALA A 31 20.52 -2.17 -9.78
N ASN A 32 20.17 -2.83 -8.66
CA ASN A 32 19.27 -3.98 -8.63
C ASN A 32 18.24 -3.80 -7.49
N PRO A 33 17.20 -2.98 -7.68
CA PRO A 33 16.15 -2.87 -6.70
C PRO A 33 15.46 -4.23 -6.56
N ALA A 34 15.37 -4.71 -5.33
CA ALA A 34 14.64 -5.94 -5.03
C ALA A 34 13.15 -5.76 -5.37
N PRO A 35 12.48 -6.80 -5.93
CA PRO A 35 11.08 -6.68 -6.34
C PRO A 35 10.17 -6.43 -5.13
N CYS A 36 9.29 -5.44 -5.26
CA CYS A 36 8.27 -5.14 -4.27
C CYS A 36 7.18 -6.21 -4.22
N PRO A 37 6.42 -6.29 -3.11
CA PRO A 37 5.14 -6.97 -3.08
C PRO A 37 4.22 -6.48 -4.20
N ASN A 38 3.34 -7.35 -4.68
CA ASN A 38 2.24 -6.93 -5.54
C ASN A 38 1.23 -6.12 -4.72
N ILE A 39 0.60 -5.10 -5.33
CA ILE A 39 -0.52 -4.38 -4.74
C ILE A 39 -1.78 -4.65 -5.52
N ILE A 40 -2.86 -4.96 -4.81
CA ILE A 40 -4.17 -5.25 -5.41
C ILE A 40 -5.28 -4.51 -4.65
N VAL A 41 -6.29 -4.07 -5.39
CA VAL A 41 -7.56 -3.64 -4.82
C VAL A 41 -8.51 -4.83 -4.84
N LEU A 42 -9.12 -5.12 -3.69
CA LEU A 42 -10.07 -6.24 -3.59
C LEU A 42 -11.34 -5.88 -4.36
N THR A 43 -11.62 -6.60 -5.44
CA THR A 43 -12.70 -6.30 -6.41
C THR A 43 -14.08 -6.12 -5.76
N ASP A 44 -14.40 -6.91 -4.72
CA ASP A 44 -15.68 -6.79 -4.00
C ASP A 44 -15.72 -5.59 -3.04
N ALA A 45 -14.57 -4.96 -2.79
CA ALA A 45 -14.39 -3.85 -1.84
C ALA A 45 -13.71 -2.63 -2.47
N ASP A 46 -13.68 -2.55 -3.80
CA ASP A 46 -13.14 -1.40 -4.53
C ASP A 46 -14.07 -0.17 -4.44
N ARG A 47 -15.34 -0.39 -4.13
CA ARG A 47 -16.37 0.66 -4.03
C ARG A 47 -17.40 0.40 -2.94
N LEU A 48 -18.10 1.47 -2.56
CA LEU A 48 -19.16 1.48 -1.57
C LEU A 48 -20.29 2.37 -2.08
N VAL A 49 -21.53 1.94 -1.94
CA VAL A 49 -22.71 2.76 -2.16
C VAL A 49 -23.65 2.61 -0.96
N GLU A 50 -24.12 3.73 -0.43
CA GLU A 50 -25.10 3.81 0.64
C GLU A 50 -26.43 4.31 0.09
N PHE A 51 -27.53 3.71 0.55
CA PHE A 51 -28.88 4.05 0.13
C PHE A 51 -29.75 4.41 1.34
N ASP A 52 -30.69 5.31 1.12
CA ASP A 52 -31.81 5.58 2.01
C ASP A 52 -33.05 4.84 1.48
N GLY A 53 -33.24 3.58 1.93
CA GLY A 53 -34.26 2.68 1.43
C GLY A 53 -33.75 1.69 0.37
N ASP A 54 -34.55 1.48 -0.68
CA ASP A 54 -34.22 0.54 -1.76
C ASP A 54 -33.01 0.97 -2.58
N ALA A 55 -32.30 -0.03 -3.14
CA ALA A 55 -31.10 0.21 -3.97
C ALA A 55 -31.47 0.76 -5.35
N ALA A 56 -31.83 2.05 -5.39
CA ALA A 56 -32.16 2.83 -6.57
C ALA A 56 -31.33 4.13 -6.62
N LEU A 57 -31.07 4.67 -7.80
CA LEU A 57 -30.20 5.85 -7.99
C LEU A 57 -30.70 7.06 -7.21
N GLU A 58 -32.03 7.28 -7.18
CA GLU A 58 -32.67 8.36 -6.47
C GLU A 58 -32.52 8.27 -4.94
N ASN A 59 -32.21 7.08 -4.43
CA ASN A 59 -32.03 6.82 -3.00
C ASN A 59 -30.55 6.80 -2.56
N VAL A 60 -29.61 7.05 -3.47
CA VAL A 60 -28.19 7.11 -3.10
C VAL A 60 -27.95 8.27 -2.15
N THR A 61 -27.36 7.96 -0.99
CA THR A 61 -26.88 8.96 -0.04
C THR A 61 -25.42 9.31 -0.31
N TYR A 62 -24.53 8.31 -0.24
CA TYR A 62 -23.11 8.49 -0.46
C TYR A 62 -22.51 7.31 -1.21
N SER A 63 -21.39 7.57 -1.87
CA SER A 63 -20.57 6.54 -2.49
C SER A 63 -19.09 6.81 -2.28
N ALA A 64 -18.29 5.77 -2.38
CA ALA A 64 -16.84 5.83 -2.37
C ALA A 64 -16.27 4.83 -3.37
N GLU A 65 -15.14 5.16 -3.99
CA GLU A 65 -14.40 4.29 -4.90
C GLU A 65 -12.89 4.47 -4.68
N ILE A 66 -12.14 3.38 -4.71
CA ILE A 66 -10.68 3.39 -4.80
C ILE A 66 -10.33 3.51 -6.28
N VAL A 67 -9.85 4.70 -6.68
CA VAL A 67 -9.56 5.04 -8.09
C VAL A 67 -8.20 4.48 -8.52
N ASN A 68 -7.21 4.59 -7.61
CA ASN A 68 -5.85 4.17 -7.91
C ASN A 68 -5.12 3.78 -6.63
N VAL A 69 -4.15 2.87 -6.77
CA VAL A 69 -3.23 2.49 -5.70
C VAL A 69 -1.82 2.38 -6.26
N ALA A 70 -0.84 2.86 -5.51
CA ALA A 70 0.57 2.70 -5.83
C ALA A 70 1.35 2.26 -4.60
N LEU A 71 2.28 1.31 -4.79
CA LEU A 71 3.14 0.80 -3.74
C LEU A 71 4.60 1.10 -4.08
N ASN A 72 5.31 1.63 -3.10
CA ASN A 72 6.76 1.75 -3.11
C ASN A 72 7.34 0.91 -1.99
N CYS A 73 8.47 0.26 -2.23
CA CYS A 73 9.15 -0.49 -1.19
C CYS A 73 10.67 -0.40 -1.32
N ARG A 74 11.34 -0.73 -0.23
CA ARG A 74 12.78 -0.95 -0.19
C ARG A 74 13.12 -2.03 0.84
N TYR A 75 14.07 -2.86 0.52
CA TYR A 75 14.66 -3.81 1.45
C TYR A 75 15.99 -4.34 0.93
N TYR A 76 16.80 -4.89 1.80
CA TYR A 76 18.09 -5.50 1.45
C TYR A 76 18.54 -6.49 2.51
N ALA A 77 19.40 -7.40 2.14
CA ALA A 77 19.92 -8.45 3.02
C ALA A 77 18.77 -9.12 3.81
N ASP A 78 18.94 -9.30 5.10
CA ASP A 78 17.97 -9.90 6.02
C ASP A 78 16.90 -8.94 6.56
N LYS A 79 16.93 -7.67 6.11
CA LYS A 79 16.00 -6.64 6.63
C LYS A 79 14.57 -6.88 6.18
N PRO A 80 13.58 -6.51 7.01
CA PRO A 80 12.18 -6.47 6.59
C PRO A 80 11.98 -5.59 5.36
N ILE A 81 10.89 -5.80 4.64
CA ILE A 81 10.45 -4.89 3.59
C ILE A 81 9.82 -3.67 4.25
N ASP A 82 10.35 -2.48 3.95
CA ASP A 82 9.79 -1.19 4.31
C ASP A 82 9.00 -0.70 3.09
N ALA A 83 7.68 -0.68 3.20
CA ALA A 83 6.79 -0.32 2.12
C ALA A 83 5.92 0.89 2.48
N SER A 84 5.48 1.61 1.45
CA SER A 84 4.49 2.67 1.57
C SER A 84 3.44 2.52 0.46
N VAL A 85 2.20 2.90 0.77
CA VAL A 85 1.08 2.85 -0.16
C VAL A 85 0.49 4.25 -0.31
N ASP A 86 0.28 4.68 -1.54
CA ASP A 86 -0.51 5.83 -1.91
C ASP A 86 -1.85 5.35 -2.48
N ILE A 87 -2.96 5.92 -2.03
CA ILE A 87 -4.32 5.51 -2.40
C ILE A 87 -5.10 6.75 -2.81
N ASP A 88 -5.63 6.75 -4.02
CA ASP A 88 -6.53 7.80 -4.51
C ASP A 88 -7.97 7.33 -4.39
N PHE A 89 -8.80 8.17 -3.77
CA PHE A 89 -10.22 7.93 -3.57
C PHE A 89 -11.07 8.97 -4.29
N ALA A 90 -12.22 8.52 -4.79
CA ALA A 90 -13.33 9.38 -5.18
C ALA A 90 -14.52 9.11 -4.24
N PHE A 91 -15.14 10.19 -3.77
CA PHE A 91 -16.33 10.14 -2.91
C PHE A 91 -17.46 10.90 -3.56
N GLY A 92 -18.66 10.34 -3.53
CA GLY A 92 -19.87 10.91 -4.09
C GLY A 92 -20.94 11.22 -3.04
N LYS A 93 -21.61 12.35 -3.22
CA LYS A 93 -22.86 12.69 -2.53
C LYS A 93 -24.00 12.53 -3.52
N GLY A 94 -24.87 11.56 -3.25
CA GLY A 94 -26.03 11.27 -4.07
C GLY A 94 -27.23 12.20 -3.82
N PRO A 95 -28.37 11.96 -4.50
CA PRO A 95 -29.57 12.79 -4.37
C PRO A 95 -30.12 12.89 -2.96
N LYS A 96 -29.97 11.84 -2.15
CA LYS A 96 -30.39 11.78 -0.73
C LYS A 96 -29.28 12.15 0.25
N GLY A 97 -28.07 12.44 -0.25
CA GLY A 97 -26.95 12.84 0.59
C GLY A 97 -27.03 14.29 1.03
N GLU A 98 -26.65 14.55 2.26
CA GLU A 98 -26.62 15.90 2.83
C GLU A 98 -25.20 16.49 2.80
N ALA A 99 -25.10 17.83 2.77
CA ALA A 99 -23.84 18.51 3.00
C ALA A 99 -23.41 18.29 4.45
N GLY A 100 -22.10 18.16 4.66
CA GLY A 100 -21.53 17.91 5.98
C GLY A 100 -20.32 17.00 5.93
N SER A 101 -19.84 16.61 7.11
CA SER A 101 -18.67 15.71 7.23
C SER A 101 -19.14 14.26 7.34
N ARG A 102 -18.52 13.38 6.55
CA ARG A 102 -18.70 11.93 6.60
C ARG A 102 -17.36 11.26 6.78
N GLU A 103 -17.34 10.10 7.43
CA GLU A 103 -16.16 9.28 7.60
C GLU A 103 -16.32 7.99 6.79
N PHE A 104 -15.36 7.70 5.92
CA PHE A 104 -15.28 6.45 5.19
C PHE A 104 -14.13 5.63 5.74
N LYS A 105 -14.30 4.32 5.78
CA LYS A 105 -13.28 3.40 6.29
C LYS A 105 -12.73 2.53 5.18
N TYR A 106 -11.41 2.35 5.19
CA TYR A 106 -10.72 1.44 4.31
C TYR A 106 -9.72 0.60 5.10
N PHE A 107 -9.25 -0.46 4.51
CA PHE A 107 -8.21 -1.29 5.11
C PHE A 107 -7.04 -1.48 4.15
N VAL A 108 -5.87 -1.68 4.75
CA VAL A 108 -4.67 -2.18 4.09
C VAL A 108 -4.28 -3.46 4.81
N ALA A 109 -4.12 -4.54 4.06
CA ALA A 109 -3.69 -5.83 4.60
C ALA A 109 -2.43 -6.30 3.87
N VAL A 110 -1.54 -6.92 4.62
CA VAL A 110 -0.39 -7.67 4.08
C VAL A 110 -0.74 -9.14 4.13
N THR A 111 -0.64 -9.80 2.99
CA THR A 111 -0.88 -11.24 2.88
C THR A 111 0.31 -11.94 2.24
N ARG A 112 0.38 -13.26 2.42
CA ARG A 112 1.18 -14.12 1.55
C ARG A 112 0.42 -14.37 0.26
N THR A 113 1.10 -14.81 -0.79
CA THR A 113 0.48 -15.18 -2.07
C THR A 113 -0.52 -16.34 -1.97
N ASN A 114 -0.52 -17.09 -0.85
CA ASN A 114 -1.52 -18.11 -0.53
C ASN A 114 -2.74 -17.57 0.23
N LEU A 115 -2.91 -16.23 0.30
CA LEU A 115 -3.99 -15.51 0.98
C LEU A 115 -3.94 -15.57 2.52
N GLU A 116 -2.87 -16.05 3.11
CA GLU A 116 -2.66 -15.97 4.56
C GLU A 116 -2.45 -14.51 4.97
N VAL A 117 -3.34 -13.98 5.78
CA VAL A 117 -3.24 -12.61 6.29
C VAL A 117 -2.17 -12.54 7.38
N ILE A 118 -1.15 -11.71 7.15
CA ILE A 118 -0.07 -11.44 8.11
C ILE A 118 -0.50 -10.30 9.03
N GLU A 119 -1.01 -9.22 8.45
CA GLU A 119 -1.44 -8.03 9.17
C GLU A 119 -2.58 -7.34 8.41
N LYS A 120 -3.50 -6.72 9.15
CA LYS A 120 -4.58 -5.90 8.58
C LYS A 120 -4.83 -4.70 9.47
N SER A 121 -4.74 -3.52 8.91
CA SER A 121 -5.05 -2.25 9.57
C SER A 121 -6.23 -1.57 8.91
N VAL A 122 -7.06 -0.91 9.71
CA VAL A 122 -8.23 -0.14 9.25
C VAL A 122 -7.96 1.34 9.51
N PHE A 123 -8.24 2.15 8.52
CA PHE A 123 -8.06 3.59 8.53
C PHE A 123 -9.38 4.30 8.22
N SER A 124 -9.43 5.60 8.52
CA SER A 124 -10.59 6.45 8.27
C SER A 124 -10.20 7.66 7.45
N VAL A 125 -11.02 7.99 6.45
CA VAL A 125 -10.91 9.22 5.65
C VAL A 125 -12.10 10.12 5.97
N PRO A 126 -11.88 11.28 6.62
CA PRO A 126 -12.91 12.28 6.80
C PRO A 126 -13.11 13.06 5.50
N VAL A 127 -14.34 13.09 5.00
CA VAL A 127 -14.72 13.78 3.75
C VAL A 127 -15.77 14.82 4.07
N LYS A 128 -15.54 16.07 3.66
CA LYS A 128 -16.51 17.16 3.77
C LYS A 128 -17.19 17.39 2.43
N PHE A 129 -18.50 17.20 2.39
CA PHE A 129 -19.34 17.53 1.25
C PHE A 129 -19.93 18.93 1.39
N ASP A 130 -19.82 19.74 0.35
CA ASP A 130 -20.49 21.02 0.25
C ASP A 130 -21.88 20.84 -0.39
N SER A 131 -22.72 21.86 -0.29
CA SER A 131 -24.06 21.85 -0.89
C SER A 131 -24.03 21.75 -2.42
N ASP A 132 -23.07 22.42 -3.05
CA ASP A 132 -22.95 22.62 -4.48
C ASP A 132 -22.06 21.59 -5.22
N LYS A 133 -21.29 20.80 -4.46
CA LYS A 133 -20.36 19.81 -5.04
C LYS A 133 -20.73 18.39 -4.61
N SER A 134 -20.97 17.55 -5.60
CA SER A 134 -21.34 16.15 -5.39
C SER A 134 -20.15 15.19 -5.35
N VAL A 135 -18.97 15.58 -5.82
CA VAL A 135 -17.77 14.73 -5.88
C VAL A 135 -16.64 15.36 -5.09
N ARG A 136 -15.91 14.51 -4.37
CA ARG A 136 -14.68 14.83 -3.64
C ARG A 136 -13.61 13.81 -3.96
N LEU A 137 -12.39 14.28 -4.17
CA LEU A 137 -11.21 13.44 -4.30
C LEU A 137 -10.37 13.58 -3.04
N ALA A 138 -9.76 12.49 -2.61
CA ALA A 138 -8.77 12.48 -1.54
C ALA A 138 -7.64 11.51 -1.88
N ASN A 139 -6.44 11.84 -1.41
CA ASN A 139 -5.27 10.98 -1.47
C ASN A 139 -4.85 10.65 -0.03
N GLU A 140 -4.69 9.39 0.25
CA GLU A 140 -4.19 8.87 1.53
C GLU A 140 -2.85 8.20 1.32
N LYS A 141 -1.92 8.45 2.26
CA LYS A 141 -0.59 7.87 2.21
C LYS A 141 -0.25 7.13 3.50
N ILE A 142 -0.11 5.81 3.39
CA ILE A 142 0.42 4.97 4.46
C ILE A 142 1.94 4.90 4.28
N LYS A 143 2.68 5.53 5.20
CA LYS A 143 4.13 5.74 5.04
C LYS A 143 4.99 4.57 5.49
N GLU A 144 4.48 3.71 6.37
CA GLU A 144 5.27 2.67 7.01
C GLU A 144 4.45 1.39 7.13
N ILE A 145 4.78 0.43 6.27
CA ILE A 145 4.26 -0.94 6.30
C ILE A 145 5.47 -1.84 6.39
N ILE A 146 5.69 -2.44 7.56
CA ILE A 146 6.84 -3.32 7.79
C ILE A 146 6.44 -4.76 7.57
N ILE A 147 6.97 -5.39 6.53
CA ILE A 147 6.67 -6.77 6.17
C ILE A 147 7.84 -7.65 6.61
N PRO A 148 7.65 -8.56 7.58
CA PRO A 148 8.70 -9.43 8.06
C PRO A 148 9.10 -10.45 6.99
N ARG A 149 10.40 -10.73 6.89
CA ARG A 149 10.96 -11.74 5.98
C ARG A 149 11.60 -12.87 6.79
N ALA A 150 11.36 -14.11 6.38
CA ALA A 150 11.94 -15.28 7.06
C ALA A 150 13.46 -15.40 6.85
N SER A 151 13.97 -14.92 5.71
CA SER A 151 15.38 -14.98 5.35
C SER A 151 15.73 -13.93 4.30
N GLU A 152 17.02 -13.76 4.02
CA GLU A 152 17.52 -12.89 2.93
C GLU A 152 17.00 -13.32 1.56
N SER A 153 16.76 -14.61 1.34
CA SER A 153 16.21 -15.14 0.08
C SER A 153 14.70 -14.92 -0.10
N THR A 154 13.97 -14.49 0.95
CA THR A 154 12.54 -14.23 0.85
C THR A 154 12.32 -12.93 0.08
N SER A 155 11.79 -13.05 -1.14
CA SER A 155 11.48 -11.92 -2.03
C SER A 155 10.19 -11.21 -1.63
N GLY A 156 10.06 -9.92 -1.98
CA GLY A 156 8.81 -9.17 -1.89
C GLY A 156 7.68 -9.80 -2.70
N THR A 157 7.98 -10.52 -3.79
CA THR A 157 6.99 -11.24 -4.59
C THR A 157 6.26 -12.39 -3.85
N ASN A 158 6.72 -12.77 -2.64
CA ASN A 158 6.01 -13.73 -1.80
C ASN A 158 4.87 -13.10 -0.99
N PHE A 159 4.69 -11.78 -1.11
CA PHE A 159 3.70 -11.01 -0.37
C PHE A 159 2.83 -10.21 -1.32
N GLU A 160 1.63 -9.91 -0.84
CA GLU A 160 0.70 -8.99 -1.50
C GLU A 160 0.25 -7.94 -0.49
N VAL A 161 0.04 -6.72 -0.96
CA VAL A 161 -0.61 -5.65 -0.21
C VAL A 161 -2.01 -5.49 -0.79
N VAL A 162 -3.01 -5.76 0.04
CA VAL A 162 -4.42 -5.75 -0.35
C VAL A 162 -5.09 -4.52 0.22
N VAL A 163 -5.74 -3.74 -0.63
CA VAL A 163 -6.48 -2.52 -0.26
C VAL A 163 -7.97 -2.74 -0.54
N GLY A 164 -8.83 -2.23 0.33
CA GLY A 164 -10.27 -2.28 0.13
C GLY A 164 -11.02 -1.36 1.07
N LEU A 165 -12.23 -0.97 0.69
CA LEU A 165 -13.17 -0.27 1.57
C LEU A 165 -13.74 -1.24 2.59
N VAL A 166 -14.06 -0.73 3.79
CA VAL A 166 -14.74 -1.53 4.81
C VAL A 166 -16.24 -1.52 4.51
N LEU A 167 -16.76 -2.66 4.12
CA LEU A 167 -18.14 -2.85 3.68
C LEU A 167 -18.95 -3.62 4.70
N THR A 168 -20.25 -3.36 4.73
CA THR A 168 -21.22 -4.27 5.33
C THR A 168 -21.42 -5.50 4.43
N PRO A 169 -21.93 -6.64 4.95
CA PRO A 169 -22.24 -7.80 4.12
C PRO A 169 -23.18 -7.48 2.96
N GLN A 170 -24.15 -6.60 3.15
CA GLN A 170 -25.11 -6.19 2.13
C GLN A 170 -24.42 -5.40 1.00
N GLN A 171 -23.52 -4.49 1.35
CA GLN A 171 -22.73 -3.73 0.36
C GLN A 171 -21.83 -4.66 -0.46
N ALA A 172 -21.18 -5.63 0.17
CA ALA A 172 -20.36 -6.61 -0.53
C ALA A 172 -21.20 -7.48 -1.49
N ILE A 173 -22.41 -7.93 -1.08
CA ILE A 173 -23.33 -8.66 -1.95
C ILE A 173 -23.78 -7.78 -3.12
N TYR A 174 -24.08 -6.49 -2.85
CA TYR A 174 -24.46 -5.54 -3.90
C TYR A 174 -23.35 -5.36 -4.94
N ASN A 175 -22.11 -5.21 -4.51
CA ASN A 175 -20.96 -5.11 -5.40
C ASN A 175 -20.80 -6.36 -6.29
N ARG A 176 -20.92 -7.56 -5.69
CA ARG A 176 -20.87 -8.84 -6.43
C ARG A 176 -21.98 -9.02 -7.46
N SER A 177 -23.11 -8.37 -7.26
CA SER A 177 -24.21 -8.40 -8.22
C SER A 177 -23.92 -7.64 -9.52
N GLY A 178 -22.83 -6.90 -9.60
CA GLY A 178 -22.44 -6.06 -10.74
C GLY A 178 -23.28 -4.78 -10.90
N LYS A 179 -24.15 -4.48 -9.92
CA LYS A 179 -25.02 -3.28 -9.93
C LYS A 179 -24.38 -2.05 -9.29
N SER A 180 -23.21 -2.20 -8.69
CA SER A 180 -22.54 -1.10 -8.02
C SER A 180 -22.17 0.02 -8.99
N LEU A 181 -22.38 1.27 -8.53
CA LEU A 181 -22.05 2.46 -9.31
C LEU A 181 -20.53 2.62 -9.42
N LYS A 182 -20.08 3.10 -10.58
CA LYS A 182 -18.72 3.56 -10.81
C LYS A 182 -18.71 5.06 -11.04
N PHE A 183 -17.67 5.73 -10.59
CA PHE A 183 -17.42 7.09 -11.07
C PHE A 183 -17.05 7.04 -12.56
N PRO A 184 -17.49 8.03 -13.34
CA PRO A 184 -16.96 8.19 -14.70
C PRO A 184 -15.44 8.39 -14.61
N GLU A 185 -14.73 8.01 -15.66
CA GLU A 185 -13.28 8.27 -15.75
C GLU A 185 -13.02 9.76 -15.52
N LEU A 186 -12.18 10.06 -14.54
CA LEU A 186 -11.85 11.41 -14.10
C LEU A 186 -10.57 11.91 -14.76
#